data_c7a02c6010e8d31305a51e4720cef3a5
#
_entry.id   c7a02c6010e8d31305a51e4720cef3a5
#
_cell.length_a   1.000
_cell.length_b   1.000
_cell.length_c   1.000
_cell.angle_alpha   90.00
_cell.angle_beta   90.00
_cell.angle_gamma   90.00
#
_symmetry.space_group_name_H-M   'P 1'
#
loop_
_entity.id
_entity.type
_entity.pdbx_description
1 polymer ?
#
loop_
_entity_poly.entity_id
_entity_poly.type
_entity_poly.pdbx_seq_one_letter_code
_entity_poly.pdbx_strand_id
1 'polypeptide(L)'
;MPMQPDEDRAGEAPFGMTNLSDIQAVISSAKARGGMEALERFIRRRLPDAENAEVHEAAEVSVEIIDSIPIFLARARQEAQERGLTSVVTPLLGHAEQYFLQPMDLIPEMIQGLAGLLDDAYLVIRTLQHLDKGPEPFLDWDLVYPAQFLRTLVGDDIARKLDAIVIDAMQQVSAQLNELWQRMSHDA
;
A
#
# COMPACT_ATOMS: atom_id res chain seq x y z
N MET A 1 -6.81 0.52 55.87
CA MET A 1 -7.30 0.21 54.57
C MET A 1 -6.22 0.61 53.57
N PRO A 2 -5.56 -0.30 52.89
CA PRO A 2 -4.58 0.04 51.87
C PRO A 2 -5.33 0.29 50.53
N MET A 3 -5.00 1.39 49.89
CA MET A 3 -5.43 1.81 48.58
C MET A 3 -4.87 0.83 47.52
N GLN A 4 -5.76 0.22 46.75
CA GLN A 4 -5.39 -0.57 45.59
C GLN A 4 -4.81 0.35 44.49
N PRO A 5 -3.74 -0.04 43.81
CA PRO A 5 -3.29 0.66 42.62
C PRO A 5 -4.22 0.38 41.47
N ASP A 6 -4.57 1.45 40.76
CA ASP A 6 -5.34 1.54 39.52
C ASP A 6 -4.60 0.77 38.41
N GLU A 7 -4.95 -0.49 38.22
CA GLU A 7 -4.56 -1.31 37.08
C GLU A 7 -5.64 -1.19 35.99
N ASP A 8 -5.75 -0.06 35.34
CA ASP A 8 -6.50 0.04 34.06
C ASP A 8 -6.04 1.28 33.26
N ARG A 9 -4.77 1.29 32.89
CA ARG A 9 -4.31 2.00 31.71
C ARG A 9 -3.58 1.01 30.83
N ALA A 10 -4.36 0.06 30.26
CA ALA A 10 -3.95 -0.61 29.03
C ALA A 10 -3.74 0.48 27.98
N GLY A 11 -2.47 0.71 27.66
CA GLY A 11 -2.05 1.73 26.72
C GLY A 11 -2.78 1.55 25.40
N GLU A 12 -3.57 2.56 25.04
CA GLU A 12 -3.92 2.77 23.65
C GLU A 12 -2.60 2.87 22.87
N ALA A 13 -2.34 1.88 22.04
CA ALA A 13 -1.22 1.91 21.12
C ALA A 13 -1.32 3.19 20.29
N PRO A 14 -0.23 3.95 20.12
CA PRO A 14 -0.27 5.17 19.34
C PRO A 14 -0.77 4.85 17.93
N PHE A 15 -1.70 5.65 17.45
CA PHE A 15 -2.28 5.60 16.11
C PHE A 15 -1.24 5.21 15.07
N GLY A 16 -1.42 4.08 14.37
CA GLY A 16 -0.86 3.90 13.05
C GLY A 16 0.38 3.03 12.89
N MET A 17 0.72 2.14 13.80
CA MET A 17 1.70 1.08 13.48
C MET A 17 0.96 -0.20 13.08
N THR A 18 0.50 -0.22 11.84
CA THR A 18 0.10 -1.48 11.22
C THR A 18 1.29 -2.43 11.22
N ASN A 19 1.12 -3.60 11.76
CA ASN A 19 2.17 -4.60 11.78
C ASN A 19 2.29 -5.22 10.37
N LEU A 20 3.48 -5.22 9.78
CA LEU A 20 3.72 -5.87 8.49
C LEU A 20 3.30 -7.35 8.48
N SER A 21 3.27 -8.00 9.66
CA SER A 21 2.74 -9.35 9.81
C SER A 21 1.25 -9.45 9.49
N ASP A 22 0.47 -8.38 9.71
CA ASP A 22 -0.96 -8.37 9.40
C ASP A 22 -1.18 -8.34 7.89
N ILE A 23 -0.37 -7.56 7.17
CA ILE A 23 -0.38 -7.55 5.70
C ILE A 23 0.01 -8.93 5.15
N GLN A 24 1.05 -9.56 5.70
CA GLN A 24 1.45 -10.91 5.32
C GLN A 24 0.34 -11.93 5.57
N ALA A 25 -0.39 -11.80 6.68
CA ALA A 25 -1.52 -12.66 7.01
C ALA A 25 -2.69 -12.48 6.00
N VAL A 26 -2.98 -11.24 5.59
CA VAL A 26 -3.98 -10.96 4.54
C VAL A 26 -3.58 -11.61 3.21
N ILE A 27 -2.33 -11.45 2.78
CA ILE A 27 -1.82 -12.06 1.55
C ILE A 27 -1.92 -13.59 1.62
N SER A 28 -1.48 -14.19 2.73
CA SER A 28 -1.54 -15.64 2.92
C SER A 28 -2.98 -16.16 2.89
N SER A 29 -3.90 -15.43 3.53
CA SER A 29 -5.33 -15.75 3.53
C SER A 29 -5.95 -15.63 2.13
N ALA A 30 -5.56 -14.61 1.36
CA ALA A 30 -6.00 -14.43 -0.02
C ALA A 30 -5.53 -15.57 -0.93
N LYS A 31 -4.28 -16.00 -0.79
CA LYS A 31 -3.74 -17.18 -1.50
C LYS A 31 -4.52 -18.46 -1.18
N ALA A 32 -4.89 -18.65 0.09
CA ALA A 32 -5.63 -19.83 0.52
C ALA A 32 -7.08 -19.87 -0.01
N ARG A 33 -7.71 -18.71 -0.23
CA ARG A 33 -9.15 -18.60 -0.59
C ARG A 33 -9.48 -18.70 -2.07
N GLY A 34 -8.56 -18.60 -2.96
CA GLY A 34 -8.89 -18.62 -4.39
C GLY A 34 -7.73 -18.97 -5.29
N GLY A 35 -6.52 -18.89 -4.77
CA GLY A 35 -5.31 -19.29 -5.45
C GLY A 35 -5.11 -18.67 -6.84
N MET A 36 -4.22 -19.29 -7.58
CA MET A 36 -3.81 -18.87 -8.92
C MET A 36 -4.95 -18.95 -9.94
N GLU A 37 -5.77 -20.01 -9.89
CA GLU A 37 -6.86 -20.19 -10.87
C GLU A 37 -7.91 -19.06 -10.85
N ALA A 38 -8.24 -18.54 -9.67
CA ALA A 38 -9.18 -17.43 -9.56
C ALA A 38 -8.57 -16.14 -10.12
N LEU A 39 -7.29 -15.93 -9.88
CA LEU A 39 -6.54 -14.80 -10.43
C LEU A 39 -6.43 -14.88 -11.96
N GLU A 40 -6.09 -16.05 -12.52
CA GLU A 40 -6.03 -16.26 -13.96
C GLU A 40 -7.40 -16.02 -14.63
N ARG A 41 -8.50 -16.49 -14.01
CA ARG A 41 -9.86 -16.22 -14.52
C ARG A 41 -10.19 -14.73 -14.53
N PHE A 42 -9.74 -14.00 -13.52
CA PHE A 42 -9.88 -12.55 -13.46
C PHE A 42 -9.07 -11.88 -14.58
N ILE A 43 -7.78 -12.22 -14.70
CA ILE A 43 -6.88 -11.66 -15.72
C ILE A 43 -7.39 -11.92 -17.12
N ARG A 44 -7.89 -13.12 -17.39
CA ARG A 44 -8.47 -13.48 -18.71
C ARG A 44 -9.65 -12.59 -19.08
N ARG A 45 -10.45 -12.18 -18.12
CA ARG A 45 -11.55 -11.21 -18.38
C ARG A 45 -11.05 -9.81 -18.69
N ARG A 46 -9.90 -9.44 -18.15
CA ARG A 46 -9.26 -8.13 -18.40
C ARG A 46 -8.45 -8.10 -19.69
N LEU A 47 -7.87 -9.23 -20.05
CA LEU A 47 -7.04 -9.43 -21.23
C LEU A 47 -7.65 -10.53 -22.13
N PRO A 48 -8.79 -10.28 -22.79
CA PRO A 48 -9.55 -11.32 -23.51
C PRO A 48 -8.80 -11.89 -24.71
N ASP A 49 -7.87 -11.10 -25.28
CA ASP A 49 -7.08 -11.50 -26.46
C ASP A 49 -5.75 -12.18 -26.08
N ALA A 50 -5.41 -12.24 -24.77
CA ALA A 50 -4.16 -12.84 -24.31
C ALA A 50 -4.20 -14.38 -24.42
N GLU A 51 -3.06 -14.96 -24.80
CA GLU A 51 -2.89 -16.42 -24.79
C GLU A 51 -2.83 -16.98 -23.35
N ASN A 52 -3.05 -18.29 -23.21
CA ASN A 52 -3.04 -18.94 -21.90
C ASN A 52 -1.71 -18.77 -21.15
N ALA A 53 -0.60 -18.81 -21.88
CA ALA A 53 0.73 -18.60 -21.32
C ALA A 53 0.90 -17.16 -20.78
N GLU A 54 0.41 -16.17 -21.51
CA GLU A 54 0.47 -14.75 -21.10
C GLU A 54 -0.42 -14.49 -19.87
N VAL A 55 -1.59 -15.11 -19.80
CA VAL A 55 -2.47 -15.03 -18.62
C VAL A 55 -1.80 -15.64 -17.39
N HIS A 56 -1.15 -16.78 -17.56
CA HIS A 56 -0.41 -17.44 -16.48
C HIS A 56 0.76 -16.58 -15.99
N GLU A 57 1.58 -16.08 -16.91
CA GLU A 57 2.70 -15.18 -16.60
C GLU A 57 2.21 -13.90 -15.89
N ALA A 58 1.12 -13.30 -16.36
CA ALA A 58 0.53 -12.14 -15.70
C ALA A 58 0.03 -12.45 -14.29
N ALA A 59 -0.47 -13.65 -14.05
CA ALA A 59 -0.87 -14.09 -12.70
C ALA A 59 0.36 -14.27 -11.79
N GLU A 60 1.44 -14.88 -12.29
CA GLU A 60 2.70 -15.02 -11.54
C GLU A 60 3.29 -13.66 -11.17
N VAL A 61 3.38 -12.73 -12.12
CA VAL A 61 3.86 -11.35 -11.87
C VAL A 61 2.97 -10.64 -10.86
N SER A 62 1.65 -10.80 -10.92
CA SER A 62 0.72 -10.23 -9.93
C SER A 62 1.02 -10.73 -8.52
N VAL A 63 1.24 -12.03 -8.36
CA VAL A 63 1.59 -12.64 -7.07
C VAL A 63 2.92 -12.12 -6.57
N GLU A 64 3.93 -12.02 -7.42
CA GLU A 64 5.25 -11.50 -7.07
C GLU A 64 5.16 -10.04 -6.57
N ILE A 65 4.39 -9.20 -7.24
CA ILE A 65 4.17 -7.81 -6.81
C ILE A 65 3.47 -7.78 -5.44
N ILE A 66 2.38 -8.54 -5.27
CA ILE A 66 1.64 -8.61 -4.00
C ILE A 66 2.54 -9.08 -2.86
N ASP A 67 3.34 -10.11 -3.07
CA ASP A 67 4.27 -10.65 -2.08
C ASP A 67 5.39 -9.67 -1.71
N SER A 68 5.73 -8.76 -2.61
CA SER A 68 6.76 -7.74 -2.40
C SER A 68 6.25 -6.54 -1.58
N ILE A 69 4.93 -6.34 -1.45
CA ILE A 69 4.35 -5.19 -0.74
C ILE A 69 4.89 -5.02 0.69
N PRO A 70 4.94 -6.06 1.54
CA PRO A 70 5.50 -5.92 2.89
C PRO A 70 6.96 -5.48 2.89
N ILE A 71 7.75 -5.95 1.92
CA ILE A 71 9.17 -5.61 1.77
C ILE A 71 9.32 -4.14 1.39
N PHE A 72 8.52 -3.67 0.43
CA PHE A 72 8.52 -2.28 -0.02
C PHE A 72 8.14 -1.32 1.12
N LEU A 73 7.11 -1.65 1.89
CA LEU A 73 6.68 -0.86 3.03
C LEU A 73 7.74 -0.83 4.14
N ALA A 74 8.36 -1.97 4.44
CA ALA A 74 9.46 -2.05 5.42
C ALA A 74 10.64 -1.16 5.00
N ARG A 75 11.04 -1.24 3.73
CA ARG A 75 12.14 -0.45 3.21
C ARG A 75 11.83 1.04 3.22
N ALA A 76 10.64 1.44 2.81
CA ALA A 76 10.21 2.84 2.85
C ALA A 76 10.22 3.42 4.27
N ARG A 77 9.82 2.64 5.28
CA ARG A 77 9.90 3.04 6.69
C ARG A 77 11.35 3.20 7.14
N GLN A 78 12.22 2.26 6.77
CA GLN A 78 13.63 2.33 7.10
C GLN A 78 14.26 3.59 6.51
N GLU A 79 14.04 3.88 5.23
CA GLU A 79 14.53 5.09 4.56
C GLU A 79 13.98 6.36 5.22
N ALA A 80 12.71 6.36 5.60
CA ALA A 80 12.12 7.50 6.32
C ALA A 80 12.83 7.75 7.66
N GLN A 81 13.17 6.69 8.38
CA GLN A 81 13.89 6.80 9.64
C GLN A 81 15.32 7.31 9.44
N GLU A 82 16.05 6.76 8.47
CA GLU A 82 17.42 7.17 8.14
C GLU A 82 17.50 8.62 7.69
N ARG A 83 16.50 9.14 6.99
CA ARG A 83 16.40 10.52 6.51
C ARG A 83 15.72 11.49 7.48
N GLY A 84 15.28 11.04 8.66
CA GLY A 84 14.56 11.88 9.61
C GLY A 84 13.15 12.30 9.16
N LEU A 85 12.54 11.57 8.23
CA LEU A 85 11.24 11.86 7.63
C LEU A 85 10.09 11.03 8.23
N THR A 86 10.31 10.36 9.35
CA THR A 86 9.34 9.43 9.97
C THR A 86 7.99 10.10 10.25
N SER A 87 8.00 11.35 10.75
CA SER A 87 6.76 12.08 11.09
C SER A 87 5.86 12.35 9.88
N VAL A 88 6.42 12.35 8.68
CA VAL A 88 5.72 12.62 7.43
C VAL A 88 5.36 11.34 6.69
N VAL A 89 6.32 10.44 6.57
CA VAL A 89 6.19 9.23 5.77
C VAL A 89 5.35 8.17 6.48
N THR A 90 5.47 8.03 7.81
CA THR A 90 4.73 7.01 8.57
C THR A 90 3.20 7.17 8.44
N PRO A 91 2.60 8.36 8.58
CA PRO A 91 1.16 8.51 8.37
C PRO A 91 0.73 8.15 6.94
N LEU A 92 1.53 8.50 5.93
CA LEU A 92 1.25 8.19 4.53
C LEU A 92 1.27 6.69 4.26
N LEU A 93 2.30 6.00 4.74
CA LEU A 93 2.39 4.54 4.64
C LEU A 93 1.27 3.86 5.42
N GLY A 94 0.95 4.35 6.64
CA GLY A 94 -0.15 3.85 7.45
C GLY A 94 -1.49 3.95 6.74
N HIS A 95 -1.73 5.02 5.99
CA HIS A 95 -2.92 5.17 5.16
C HIS A 95 -2.98 4.10 4.06
N ALA A 96 -1.87 3.88 3.33
CA ALA A 96 -1.81 2.85 2.29
C ALA A 96 -1.97 1.43 2.86
N GLU A 97 -1.39 1.16 4.02
CA GLU A 97 -1.52 -0.12 4.73
C GLU A 97 -2.95 -0.38 5.21
N GLN A 98 -3.65 0.67 5.67
CA GLN A 98 -5.03 0.55 6.10
C GLN A 98 -5.94 0.10 4.96
N TYR A 99 -5.70 0.55 3.73
CA TYR A 99 -6.40 0.05 2.56
C TYR A 99 -6.18 -1.45 2.35
N PHE A 100 -4.96 -1.91 2.53
CA PHE A 100 -4.62 -3.32 2.40
C PHE A 100 -5.27 -4.21 3.48
N LEU A 101 -5.47 -3.67 4.69
CA LEU A 101 -6.09 -4.39 5.81
C LEU A 101 -7.61 -4.30 5.84
N GLN A 102 -8.15 -3.21 5.30
CA GLN A 102 -9.60 -2.95 5.22
C GLN A 102 -9.94 -2.60 3.77
N PRO A 103 -9.89 -3.57 2.87
CA PRO A 103 -10.08 -3.33 1.44
C PRO A 103 -11.43 -2.66 1.21
N MET A 104 -11.40 -1.50 0.56
CA MET A 104 -12.60 -0.92 -0.02
C MET A 104 -12.82 -1.61 -1.35
N ASP A 105 -13.87 -2.42 -1.43
CA ASP A 105 -14.28 -3.13 -2.64
C ASP A 105 -14.64 -2.14 -3.77
N LEU A 106 -13.63 -1.56 -4.42
CA LEU A 106 -13.82 -0.72 -5.60
C LEU A 106 -14.15 -1.57 -6.84
N ILE A 107 -13.82 -2.85 -6.77
CA ILE A 107 -14.10 -3.82 -7.82
C ILE A 107 -15.00 -4.93 -7.25
N PRO A 108 -16.33 -4.86 -7.45
CA PRO A 108 -17.26 -5.84 -6.87
C PRO A 108 -17.01 -7.30 -7.29
N GLU A 109 -16.35 -7.50 -8.41
CA GLU A 109 -16.05 -8.82 -8.97
C GLU A 109 -14.81 -9.45 -8.33
N MET A 110 -14.04 -8.70 -7.55
CA MET A 110 -12.79 -9.10 -6.92
C MET A 110 -12.92 -9.47 -5.45
N ILE A 111 -14.12 -9.79 -5.00
CA ILE A 111 -14.46 -9.94 -3.59
C ILE A 111 -13.65 -11.05 -2.86
N GLN A 112 -12.89 -11.90 -3.54
CA GLN A 112 -12.19 -12.99 -2.88
C GLN A 112 -10.83 -13.35 -3.51
N GLY A 113 -9.86 -13.59 -2.64
CA GLY A 113 -8.55 -14.09 -3.01
C GLY A 113 -7.56 -13.04 -3.53
N LEU A 114 -6.59 -13.47 -4.30
CA LEU A 114 -5.49 -12.63 -4.80
C LEU A 114 -5.95 -11.49 -5.72
N ALA A 115 -7.01 -11.71 -6.50
CA ALA A 115 -7.54 -10.67 -7.38
C ALA A 115 -8.07 -9.45 -6.59
N GLY A 116 -8.58 -9.66 -5.38
CA GLY A 116 -9.03 -8.59 -4.49
C GLY A 116 -7.90 -7.79 -3.85
N LEU A 117 -6.65 -8.17 -4.04
CA LEU A 117 -5.48 -7.42 -3.55
C LEU A 117 -4.79 -6.59 -4.63
N LEU A 118 -5.26 -6.64 -5.89
CA LEU A 118 -4.61 -5.93 -6.99
C LEU A 118 -4.78 -4.41 -6.91
N ASP A 119 -5.96 -3.93 -6.53
CA ASP A 119 -6.23 -2.51 -6.34
C ASP A 119 -5.51 -1.95 -5.10
N ASP A 120 -5.48 -2.72 -4.00
CA ASP A 120 -4.74 -2.36 -2.80
C ASP A 120 -3.22 -2.31 -3.08
N ALA A 121 -2.68 -3.30 -3.81
CA ALA A 121 -1.29 -3.31 -4.24
C ALA A 121 -0.98 -2.12 -5.16
N TYR A 122 -1.88 -1.78 -6.09
CA TYR A 122 -1.74 -0.60 -6.93
C TYR A 122 -1.66 0.68 -6.10
N LEU A 123 -2.54 0.85 -5.11
CA LEU A 123 -2.53 2.02 -4.24
C LEU A 123 -1.22 2.15 -3.46
N VAL A 124 -0.71 1.05 -2.89
CA VAL A 124 0.59 1.05 -2.19
C VAL A 124 1.73 1.44 -3.14
N ILE A 125 1.82 0.81 -4.31
CA ILE A 125 2.86 1.13 -5.31
C ILE A 125 2.79 2.60 -5.74
N ARG A 126 1.59 3.14 -5.98
CA ARG A 126 1.42 4.56 -6.34
C ARG A 126 1.84 5.50 -5.21
N THR A 127 1.53 5.16 -3.96
CA THR A 127 1.99 5.92 -2.79
C THR A 127 3.52 5.95 -2.73
N LEU A 128 4.17 4.81 -2.91
CA LEU A 128 5.63 4.71 -2.92
C LEU A 128 6.26 5.48 -4.10
N GLN A 129 5.66 5.44 -5.30
CA GLN A 129 6.12 6.25 -6.43
C GLN A 129 6.06 7.75 -6.15
N HIS A 130 5.09 8.23 -5.39
CA HIS A 130 5.02 9.64 -5.00
C HIS A 130 6.11 10.03 -4.00
N LEU A 131 6.50 9.13 -3.10
CA LEU A 131 7.65 9.35 -2.22
C LEU A 131 8.96 9.42 -3.01
N ASP A 132 9.04 8.72 -4.13
CA ASP A 132 10.25 8.63 -4.96
C ASP A 132 10.46 9.83 -5.90
N LYS A 133 9.55 10.80 -5.91
CA LYS A 133 9.65 12.01 -6.76
C LYS A 133 10.60 13.09 -6.22
N GLY A 134 11.26 12.85 -5.10
CA GLY A 134 12.24 13.76 -4.53
C GLY A 134 13.53 13.84 -5.35
N PRO A 135 14.46 14.75 -4.98
CA PRO A 135 15.75 14.91 -5.67
C PRO A 135 16.65 13.68 -5.54
N GLU A 136 16.45 12.86 -4.52
CA GLU A 136 17.11 11.58 -4.32
C GLU A 136 16.07 10.48 -4.25
N PRO A 137 16.24 9.37 -4.98
CA PRO A 137 15.32 8.24 -4.94
C PRO A 137 15.08 7.78 -3.50
N PHE A 138 13.83 7.52 -3.15
CA PHE A 138 13.47 7.01 -1.83
C PHE A 138 13.67 5.49 -1.76
N LEU A 139 13.52 4.83 -2.91
CA LEU A 139 13.72 3.40 -3.10
C LEU A 139 14.60 3.16 -4.33
N ASP A 140 15.50 2.18 -4.24
CA ASP A 140 16.39 1.77 -5.34
C ASP A 140 15.68 0.86 -6.36
N TRP A 141 14.36 0.85 -6.39
CA TRP A 141 13.56 -0.06 -7.22
C TRP A 141 12.77 0.69 -8.29
N ASP A 142 12.69 0.09 -9.46
CA ASP A 142 11.77 0.56 -10.49
C ASP A 142 10.33 0.21 -10.13
N LEU A 143 9.58 1.21 -9.69
CA LEU A 143 8.14 1.09 -9.40
C LEU A 143 7.26 1.46 -10.60
N VAL A 144 7.84 1.87 -11.72
CA VAL A 144 7.07 2.27 -12.92
C VAL A 144 6.43 1.04 -13.56
N TYR A 145 7.21 -0.02 -13.75
CA TYR A 145 6.70 -1.26 -14.34
C TYR A 145 5.55 -1.87 -13.51
N PRO A 146 5.69 -2.15 -12.21
CA PRO A 146 4.60 -2.73 -11.42
C PRO A 146 3.36 -1.82 -11.36
N ALA A 147 3.52 -0.50 -11.33
CA ALA A 147 2.39 0.42 -11.35
C ALA A 147 1.62 0.35 -12.68
N GLN A 148 2.32 0.34 -13.82
CA GLN A 148 1.69 0.25 -15.14
C GLN A 148 1.03 -1.12 -15.34
N PHE A 149 1.69 -2.18 -14.92
CA PHE A 149 1.17 -3.54 -14.99
C PHE A 149 -0.13 -3.68 -14.20
N LEU A 150 -0.12 -3.29 -12.92
CA LEU A 150 -1.32 -3.33 -12.08
C LEU A 150 -2.43 -2.44 -12.63
N ARG A 151 -2.11 -1.25 -13.16
CA ARG A 151 -3.07 -0.36 -13.81
C ARG A 151 -3.82 -1.05 -14.94
N THR A 152 -3.11 -1.83 -15.77
CA THR A 152 -3.72 -2.59 -16.86
C THR A 152 -4.74 -3.60 -16.34
N LEU A 153 -4.46 -4.25 -15.22
CA LEU A 153 -5.34 -5.27 -14.62
C LEU A 153 -6.52 -4.65 -13.87
N VAL A 154 -6.31 -3.60 -13.07
CA VAL A 154 -7.40 -2.96 -12.32
C VAL A 154 -8.31 -2.12 -13.24
N GLY A 155 -7.76 -1.62 -14.34
CA GLY A 155 -8.46 -0.78 -15.31
C GLY A 155 -8.40 0.71 -14.98
N ASP A 156 -8.50 1.54 -16.02
CA ASP A 156 -8.27 2.98 -15.91
C ASP A 156 -9.23 3.71 -14.98
N ASP A 157 -10.50 3.30 -14.92
CA ASP A 157 -11.49 3.97 -14.07
C ASP A 157 -11.18 3.79 -12.58
N ILE A 158 -10.79 2.58 -12.19
CA ILE A 158 -10.40 2.28 -10.82
C ILE A 158 -9.05 2.91 -10.51
N ALA A 159 -8.08 2.77 -11.39
CA ALA A 159 -6.76 3.38 -11.23
C ALA A 159 -6.87 4.89 -11.01
N ARG A 160 -7.72 5.61 -11.73
CA ARG A 160 -7.94 7.05 -11.52
C ARG A 160 -8.53 7.38 -10.15
N LYS A 161 -9.44 6.55 -9.64
CA LYS A 161 -9.99 6.74 -8.29
C LYS A 161 -8.91 6.52 -7.22
N LEU A 162 -8.10 5.47 -7.37
CA LEU A 162 -6.99 5.19 -6.46
C LEU A 162 -5.91 6.27 -6.53
N ASP A 163 -5.56 6.75 -7.72
CA ASP A 163 -4.64 7.87 -7.90
C ASP A 163 -5.15 9.15 -7.20
N ALA A 164 -6.45 9.43 -7.24
CA ALA A 164 -7.03 10.57 -6.53
C ALA A 164 -6.89 10.44 -5.01
N ILE A 165 -7.07 9.24 -4.45
CA ILE A 165 -6.88 8.95 -3.03
C ILE A 165 -5.42 9.19 -2.63
N VAL A 166 -4.46 8.70 -3.43
CA VAL A 166 -3.03 8.91 -3.17
C VAL A 166 -2.67 10.39 -3.21
N ILE A 167 -3.18 11.14 -4.19
CA ILE A 167 -2.95 12.59 -4.32
C ILE A 167 -3.50 13.34 -3.10
N ASP A 168 -4.71 13.01 -2.64
CA ASP A 168 -5.31 13.62 -1.46
C ASP A 168 -4.48 13.37 -0.20
N ALA A 169 -4.06 12.13 0.02
CA ALA A 169 -3.16 11.79 1.13
C ALA A 169 -1.82 12.54 1.06
N MET A 170 -1.24 12.67 -0.14
CA MET A 170 0.00 13.43 -0.35
C MET A 170 -0.19 14.94 -0.09
N GLN A 171 -1.33 15.52 -0.44
CA GLN A 171 -1.62 16.92 -0.15
C GLN A 171 -1.73 17.19 1.34
N GLN A 172 -2.37 16.30 2.10
CA GLN A 172 -2.44 16.40 3.56
C GLN A 172 -1.05 16.36 4.21
N VAL A 173 -0.18 15.47 3.74
CA VAL A 173 1.20 15.37 4.21
C VAL A 173 2.02 16.60 3.82
N SER A 174 1.84 17.13 2.61
CA SER A 174 2.53 18.34 2.16
C SER A 174 2.16 19.57 2.97
N ALA A 175 0.90 19.69 3.39
CA ALA A 175 0.47 20.77 4.27
C ALA A 175 1.18 20.70 5.64
N GLN A 176 1.28 19.51 6.22
CA GLN A 176 1.98 19.30 7.49
C GLN A 176 3.49 19.61 7.37
N LEU A 177 4.11 19.23 6.25
CA LEU A 177 5.51 19.58 5.96
C LEU A 177 5.71 21.10 5.91
N ASN A 178 4.85 21.81 5.21
CA ASN A 178 4.95 23.25 5.09
C ASN A 178 4.81 23.94 6.47
N GLU A 179 3.92 23.47 7.32
CA GLU A 179 3.78 23.97 8.69
C GLU A 179 5.05 23.72 9.53
N LEU A 180 5.66 22.53 9.40
CA LEU A 180 6.92 22.22 10.07
C LEU A 180 8.05 23.14 9.62
N TRP A 181 8.20 23.35 8.31
CA TRP A 181 9.19 24.27 7.74
C TRP A 181 9.00 25.71 8.23
N GLN A 182 7.77 26.19 8.30
CA GLN A 182 7.47 27.53 8.81
C GLN A 182 7.85 27.68 10.28
N ARG A 183 7.57 26.69 11.14
CA ARG A 183 7.97 26.71 12.55
C ARG A 183 9.48 26.73 12.71
N MET A 184 10.19 25.86 12.00
CA MET A 184 11.66 25.81 12.06
C MET A 184 12.34 27.12 11.58
N SER A 185 11.70 27.82 10.65
CA SER A 185 12.22 29.12 10.14
C SER A 185 11.92 30.30 11.09
N HIS A 186 11.02 30.16 12.07
CA HIS A 186 10.70 31.21 13.05
C HIS A 186 11.56 31.09 14.32
N ASP A 187 12.15 29.91 14.57
CA ASP A 187 12.98 29.64 15.74
C ASP A 187 14.48 29.83 15.45
N ALA A 188 14.85 30.27 14.27
CA ALA A 188 16.21 30.62 13.84
C ALA A 188 16.41 32.14 13.70
#